data_5f4f63943932be2297b7f4170031b01d
#
_entry.id   5f4f63943932be2297b7f4170031b01d
#
_cell.length_a   1.000
_cell.length_b   1.000
_cell.length_c   1.000
_cell.angle_alpha   90.00
_cell.angle_beta   90.00
_cell.angle_gamma   90.00
#
_symmetry.space_group_name_H-M   'P 1'
#
loop_
_entity.id
_entity.type
_entity.pdbx_description
1 polymer ?
#
loop_
_entity_poly.entity_id
_entity_poly.type
_entity_poly.pdbx_seq_one_letter_code
_entity_poly.pdbx_strand_id
1 'polypeptide(L)'
;MKLGSGLLRPRWLVALAALLVAGGVIVALNGRPADRGARRAAAAEPSSSREAVLTVTAAELRPVDVERTVTINGSIFAWQEVIIAPEVGGYRVAEVKVDVGDHVKRGQTLVELSTALLDAEVATKKATLAQKDAQLVNDNAALERGDSLKSMNLISQADYDKLKSAALVSRAGVESAKVDVDTSTLRLKFTNVTAPDDGVITARTVTVGQIAQAGSEMLRLLRNGRIEWRGEAPEARLAELQPGQHVSISTADGAVFNGSIRVVAPTIQAGNRTGLIYVDLPENERLRPGMFARGDIGISHAMAFTVPLQSVVSADGYSYVFVLKHDNRVERRRVETGGVHDSEIEVSNGLEAGDMVVGKGAGFLKDGDLVNVSSEAGS
;
A
#
# COMPACT_ATOMS: atom_id res chain seq x y z
N MET A 1 2.10 -51.85 23.73
CA MET A 1 2.40 -52.90 22.76
C MET A 1 3.34 -52.31 21.72
N LYS A 2 4.61 -52.63 21.90
CA LYS A 2 5.64 -53.15 20.98
C LYS A 2 5.85 -52.31 19.70
N LEU A 3 7.02 -51.57 19.63
CA LEU A 3 8.29 -52.00 18.98
C LEU A 3 8.23 -51.77 17.46
N GLY A 4 9.13 -51.13 16.80
CA GLY A 4 10.56 -51.16 16.72
C GLY A 4 11.07 -50.04 15.78
N SER A 5 12.11 -49.37 16.06
CA SER A 5 13.51 -49.69 15.77
C SER A 5 13.88 -49.77 14.29
N GLY A 6 14.82 -48.93 13.88
CA GLY A 6 15.49 -49.05 12.60
C GLY A 6 16.51 -47.93 12.38
N LEU A 7 17.62 -48.00 13.07
CA LEU A 7 18.92 -47.43 12.71
C LEU A 7 19.36 -47.94 11.34
N LEU A 8 20.05 -47.08 10.56
CA LEU A 8 21.23 -47.48 9.80
C LEU A 8 21.96 -46.22 9.28
N ARG A 9 23.07 -45.92 9.93
CA ARG A 9 24.22 -45.24 9.32
C ARG A 9 25.03 -46.29 8.58
N PRO A 10 25.76 -45.93 7.53
CA PRO A 10 27.17 -46.35 7.52
C PRO A 10 28.13 -45.21 7.30
N ARG A 11 29.08 -45.21 8.19
CA ARG A 11 30.44 -44.75 8.12
C ARG A 11 31.15 -45.48 7.00
N TRP A 12 31.96 -44.78 6.18
CA TRP A 12 33.13 -45.38 5.55
C TRP A 12 34.34 -44.51 5.91
N LEU A 13 35.18 -45.14 6.61
CA LEU A 13 36.48 -44.81 7.13
C LEU A 13 37.54 -45.04 6.01
N VAL A 14 38.47 -44.06 5.90
CA VAL A 14 39.93 -44.27 6.11
C VAL A 14 40.65 -45.30 5.27
N ALA A 15 41.80 -44.82 4.81
CA ALA A 15 43.03 -45.49 4.39
C ALA A 15 43.30 -45.40 2.90
N LEU A 16 44.46 -44.96 2.43
CA LEU A 16 45.87 -45.28 2.66
C LEU A 16 46.70 -44.18 1.98
N ALA A 17 47.60 -43.45 2.57
CA ALA A 17 48.93 -43.78 3.02
C ALA A 17 49.92 -44.23 1.96
N ALA A 18 50.89 -43.36 1.71
CA ALA A 18 52.30 -43.60 1.52
C ALA A 18 52.76 -44.51 0.37
N LEU A 19 53.72 -44.03 -0.37
CA LEU A 19 54.99 -44.65 -0.85
C LEU A 19 55.62 -43.72 -1.91
N LEU A 20 56.71 -43.28 -1.60
CA LEU A 20 58.14 -43.48 -1.61
C LEU A 20 58.80 -42.60 -2.68
N VAL A 21 59.62 -41.65 -2.30
CA VAL A 21 61.06 -41.71 -2.01
C VAL A 21 61.89 -42.35 -3.11
N ALA A 22 62.85 -41.59 -3.48
CA ALA A 22 64.17 -41.99 -3.96
C ALA A 22 64.50 -41.82 -5.45
N GLY A 23 65.62 -41.25 -5.58
CA GLY A 23 66.58 -41.38 -6.68
C GLY A 23 66.70 -40.15 -7.55
N GLY A 24 67.78 -39.50 -7.64
CA GLY A 24 69.15 -39.76 -7.28
C GLY A 24 70.04 -38.60 -7.77
N VAL A 25 70.93 -38.32 -6.94
CA VAL A 25 72.15 -37.50 -7.14
C VAL A 25 73.03 -38.14 -8.16
N ILE A 26 73.70 -37.35 -8.99
CA ILE A 26 75.05 -37.55 -9.60
C ILE A 26 75.40 -36.26 -10.37
N VAL A 27 76.24 -35.34 -9.85
CA VAL A 27 77.70 -35.32 -9.91
C VAL A 27 78.19 -35.34 -11.40
N ALA A 28 79.04 -34.53 -11.92
CA ALA A 28 80.10 -33.65 -11.42
C ALA A 28 80.78 -33.01 -12.60
N LEU A 29 81.37 -31.87 -12.34
CA LEU A 29 82.74 -31.51 -12.71
C LEU A 29 83.18 -31.55 -14.15
N ASN A 30 83.56 -30.43 -14.73
CA ASN A 30 84.87 -30.00 -15.08
C ASN A 30 84.88 -28.85 -16.03
N GLY A 31 85.68 -27.91 -15.76
CA GLY A 31 86.61 -27.31 -16.71
C GLY A 31 86.60 -25.78 -16.69
N ARG A 32 87.43 -25.15 -15.90
CA ARG A 32 88.10 -23.86 -16.19
C ARG A 32 89.21 -24.07 -17.19
N PRO A 33 89.85 -23.04 -17.83
CA PRO A 33 90.00 -21.63 -17.48
C PRO A 33 90.06 -20.60 -18.62
N ALA A 34 90.06 -19.31 -18.21
CA ALA A 34 90.80 -18.14 -18.69
C ALA A 34 90.67 -17.70 -20.16
N ASP A 35 90.48 -16.47 -20.47
CA ASP A 35 91.40 -15.32 -20.33
C ASP A 35 90.77 -14.02 -20.88
N ARG A 36 91.02 -12.93 -20.23
CA ARG A 36 91.25 -11.54 -20.67
C ARG A 36 90.52 -10.90 -21.82
N GLY A 37 89.87 -9.79 -21.46
CA GLY A 37 89.47 -8.77 -22.44
C GLY A 37 88.80 -7.58 -21.84
N ALA A 38 89.55 -6.68 -21.22
CA ALA A 38 89.01 -5.40 -20.76
C ALA A 38 88.58 -4.52 -21.94
N ARG A 39 87.40 -4.01 -21.91
CA ARG A 39 87.03 -2.74 -22.55
C ARG A 39 85.97 -1.99 -21.76
N ARG A 40 86.34 -0.78 -21.39
CA ARG A 40 85.63 0.31 -20.78
C ARG A 40 84.20 0.41 -21.23
N ALA A 41 83.32 0.42 -20.30
CA ALA A 41 81.97 0.72 -20.51
C ALA A 41 81.62 2.15 -20.28
N ALA A 42 80.74 2.61 -21.07
CA ALA A 42 79.99 3.83 -20.85
C ALA A 42 78.95 3.58 -19.74
N ALA A 43 78.88 4.51 -18.82
CA ALA A 43 77.84 4.57 -17.79
C ALA A 43 76.48 4.76 -18.49
N ALA A 44 75.64 3.75 -18.38
CA ALA A 44 74.21 3.91 -18.64
C ALA A 44 73.60 4.59 -17.39
N GLU A 45 73.15 5.79 -17.57
CA GLU A 45 72.26 6.48 -16.60
C GLU A 45 71.05 5.59 -16.27
N PRO A 46 70.60 5.56 -15.03
CA PRO A 46 69.36 4.87 -14.72
C PRO A 46 68.24 5.61 -15.48
N SER A 47 67.65 4.92 -16.46
CA SER A 47 66.37 5.35 -17.02
C SER A 47 65.37 5.43 -15.86
N SER A 48 65.03 6.67 -15.50
CA SER A 48 63.87 6.93 -14.70
C SER A 48 62.68 6.25 -15.35
N SER A 49 62.21 5.14 -14.77
CA SER A 49 60.93 4.60 -15.11
C SER A 49 59.93 5.76 -14.91
N ARG A 50 59.44 6.29 -16.00
CA ARG A 50 58.25 7.15 -15.95
C ARG A 50 57.21 6.31 -15.24
N GLU A 51 56.94 6.61 -13.97
CA GLU A 51 55.77 6.11 -13.27
C GLU A 51 54.59 6.40 -14.18
N ALA A 52 53.84 5.37 -14.50
CA ALA A 52 52.65 5.52 -15.33
C ALA A 52 51.62 6.34 -14.52
N VAL A 53 51.51 7.59 -14.89
CA VAL A 53 50.58 8.52 -14.25
C VAL A 53 49.18 8.17 -14.73
N LEU A 54 48.38 7.60 -13.87
CA LEU A 54 46.96 7.33 -14.13
C LEU A 54 46.20 8.67 -14.17
N THR A 55 45.38 8.81 -15.22
CA THR A 55 44.49 9.97 -15.31
C THR A 55 43.21 9.65 -14.55
N VAL A 56 42.85 10.51 -13.61
CA VAL A 56 41.68 10.39 -12.73
C VAL A 56 40.84 11.65 -12.78
N THR A 57 39.58 11.54 -12.41
CA THR A 57 38.73 12.73 -12.15
C THR A 57 38.73 13.03 -10.67
N ALA A 58 38.72 14.31 -10.32
CA ALA A 58 38.57 14.74 -8.94
C ALA A 58 37.11 15.11 -8.63
N ALA A 59 36.65 14.75 -7.46
CA ALA A 59 35.36 15.14 -6.92
C ALA A 59 35.57 15.80 -5.54
N GLU A 60 34.90 16.89 -5.30
CA GLU A 60 34.91 17.59 -4.03
C GLU A 60 33.88 17.00 -3.08
N LEU A 61 34.27 16.83 -1.81
CA LEU A 61 33.33 16.48 -0.76
C LEU A 61 32.35 17.64 -0.53
N ARG A 62 31.10 17.46 -0.86
CA ARG A 62 30.08 18.51 -0.76
C ARG A 62 29.00 18.13 0.25
N PRO A 63 28.53 19.12 1.04
CA PRO A 63 27.34 18.91 1.83
C PRO A 63 26.12 18.91 0.90
N VAL A 64 25.36 17.83 0.93
CA VAL A 64 24.09 17.69 0.20
C VAL A 64 22.98 17.47 1.20
N ASP A 65 21.83 18.08 0.93
CA ASP A 65 20.62 17.84 1.72
C ASP A 65 20.04 16.49 1.31
N VAL A 66 20.14 15.52 2.22
CA VAL A 66 19.69 14.15 2.00
C VAL A 66 18.42 13.90 2.77
N GLU A 67 17.39 13.47 2.08
CA GLU A 67 16.15 13.01 2.70
C GLU A 67 16.39 11.66 3.37
N ARG A 68 16.17 11.59 4.68
CA ARG A 68 16.18 10.34 5.42
C ARG A 68 14.82 9.68 5.33
N THR A 69 14.78 8.47 4.85
CA THR A 69 13.55 7.71 4.67
C THR A 69 13.48 6.52 5.60
N VAL A 70 12.27 6.16 5.99
CA VAL A 70 11.95 4.89 6.66
C VAL A 70 11.17 4.03 5.70
N THR A 71 11.67 2.83 5.46
CA THR A 71 10.97 1.84 4.65
C THR A 71 10.03 1.02 5.51
N ILE A 72 8.77 0.93 5.07
CA ILE A 72 7.70 0.19 5.73
C ILE A 72 6.99 -0.68 4.70
N ASN A 73 6.65 -1.89 5.10
CA ASN A 73 5.86 -2.80 4.30
C ASN A 73 4.37 -2.62 4.60
N GLY A 74 3.54 -2.84 3.60
CA GLY A 74 2.11 -2.71 3.75
C GLY A 74 1.35 -3.28 2.55
N SER A 75 0.05 -3.05 2.55
CA SER A 75 -0.83 -3.46 1.46
C SER A 75 -1.82 -2.36 1.11
N ILE A 76 -2.32 -2.42 -0.11
CA ILE A 76 -3.34 -1.51 -0.61
C ILE A 76 -4.70 -2.05 -0.21
N PHE A 77 -5.54 -1.19 0.32
CA PHE A 77 -6.90 -1.51 0.73
C PHE A 77 -7.90 -0.54 0.09
N ALA A 78 -9.12 -0.99 -0.03
CA ALA A 78 -10.25 -0.09 -0.18
C ALA A 78 -10.31 0.84 1.05
N TRP A 79 -10.43 2.15 0.83
CA TRP A 79 -10.63 3.07 1.95
C TRP A 79 -11.89 2.72 2.73
N GLN A 80 -12.97 2.42 2.01
CA GLN A 80 -14.22 1.94 2.58
C GLN A 80 -14.91 1.01 1.58
N GLU A 81 -15.17 -0.22 2.02
CA GLU A 81 -16.06 -1.15 1.33
C GLU A 81 -17.45 -1.10 1.93
N VAL A 82 -18.44 -0.96 1.09
CA VAL A 82 -19.84 -0.98 1.48
C VAL A 82 -20.48 -2.27 1.00
N ILE A 83 -21.03 -3.02 1.93
CA ILE A 83 -21.82 -4.21 1.63
C ILE A 83 -23.22 -3.76 1.25
N ILE A 84 -23.68 -4.17 0.07
CA ILE A 84 -25.01 -3.92 -0.44
C ILE A 84 -25.84 -5.18 -0.25
N ALA A 85 -26.88 -5.07 0.54
CA ALA A 85 -27.80 -6.15 0.90
C ALA A 85 -29.26 -5.67 0.72
N PRO A 86 -30.20 -6.57 0.43
CA PRO A 86 -31.62 -6.21 0.36
C PRO A 86 -32.19 -5.95 1.76
N GLU A 87 -33.07 -4.95 1.87
CA GLU A 87 -33.79 -4.66 3.10
C GLU A 87 -35.00 -5.57 3.31
N VAL A 88 -35.48 -6.19 2.22
CA VAL A 88 -36.59 -7.16 2.23
C VAL A 88 -36.14 -8.52 1.73
N GLY A 89 -36.67 -9.57 2.32
CA GLY A 89 -36.31 -10.96 1.97
C GLY A 89 -37.52 -11.80 1.56
N GLY A 90 -37.24 -13.00 1.00
CA GLY A 90 -38.26 -13.92 0.54
C GLY A 90 -38.68 -13.72 -0.93
N TYR A 91 -38.12 -12.72 -1.60
CA TYR A 91 -38.44 -12.42 -2.99
C TYR A 91 -37.34 -12.93 -3.93
N ARG A 92 -37.74 -13.35 -5.12
CA ARG A 92 -36.81 -13.80 -6.16
C ARG A 92 -36.09 -12.60 -6.78
N VAL A 93 -34.80 -12.73 -7.04
CA VAL A 93 -34.03 -11.80 -7.85
C VAL A 93 -34.52 -11.90 -9.30
N ALA A 94 -35.14 -10.83 -9.79
CA ALA A 94 -35.67 -10.71 -11.14
C ALA A 94 -34.56 -10.32 -12.12
N GLU A 95 -33.75 -9.35 -11.75
CA GLU A 95 -32.68 -8.83 -12.59
C GLU A 95 -31.49 -8.34 -11.75
N VAL A 96 -30.27 -8.51 -12.28
CA VAL A 96 -29.04 -7.91 -11.78
C VAL A 96 -28.50 -7.01 -12.89
N LYS A 97 -28.41 -5.70 -12.64
CA LYS A 97 -28.11 -4.68 -13.66
C LYS A 97 -26.64 -4.28 -13.72
N VAL A 98 -25.81 -4.86 -12.87
CA VAL A 98 -24.40 -4.50 -12.75
C VAL A 98 -23.53 -5.74 -12.59
N ASP A 99 -22.26 -5.62 -12.99
CA ASP A 99 -21.25 -6.65 -12.76
C ASP A 99 -20.00 -6.07 -12.06
N VAL A 100 -19.06 -6.94 -11.72
CA VAL A 100 -17.80 -6.57 -11.10
C VAL A 100 -17.00 -5.66 -12.05
N GLY A 101 -16.53 -4.53 -11.52
CA GLY A 101 -15.82 -3.51 -12.29
C GLY A 101 -16.69 -2.34 -12.77
N ASP A 102 -18.03 -2.45 -12.66
CA ASP A 102 -18.92 -1.38 -13.08
C ASP A 102 -18.87 -0.19 -12.13
N HIS A 103 -18.85 1.01 -12.72
CA HIS A 103 -18.99 2.27 -11.98
C HIS A 103 -20.47 2.59 -11.80
N VAL A 104 -20.86 2.82 -10.56
CA VAL A 104 -22.26 3.10 -10.20
C VAL A 104 -22.39 4.44 -9.49
N LYS A 105 -23.55 5.06 -9.62
CA LYS A 105 -23.89 6.31 -8.95
C LYS A 105 -24.86 6.06 -7.81
N ARG A 106 -24.79 6.89 -6.79
CA ARG A 106 -25.72 6.88 -5.66
C ARG A 106 -27.16 6.89 -6.13
N GLY A 107 -27.96 5.97 -5.61
CA GLY A 107 -29.38 5.81 -5.97
C GLY A 107 -29.63 5.00 -7.26
N GLN A 108 -28.57 4.61 -7.99
CA GLN A 108 -28.69 3.73 -9.14
C GLN A 108 -29.20 2.36 -8.71
N THR A 109 -30.21 1.82 -9.40
CA THR A 109 -30.72 0.47 -9.15
C THR A 109 -29.71 -0.56 -9.65
N LEU A 110 -29.31 -1.46 -8.77
CA LEU A 110 -28.30 -2.50 -9.00
C LEU A 110 -28.93 -3.88 -9.16
N VAL A 111 -29.96 -4.16 -8.33
CA VAL A 111 -30.67 -5.44 -8.33
C VAL A 111 -32.17 -5.15 -8.21
N GLU A 112 -32.98 -5.86 -8.98
CA GLU A 112 -34.42 -5.82 -8.88
C GLU A 112 -34.94 -7.16 -8.36
N LEU A 113 -35.78 -7.10 -7.33
CA LEU A 113 -36.50 -8.25 -6.83
C LEU A 113 -37.90 -8.31 -7.48
N SER A 114 -38.49 -9.50 -7.51
CA SER A 114 -39.85 -9.71 -8.03
C SER A 114 -40.87 -8.95 -7.17
N THR A 115 -41.67 -8.10 -7.79
CA THR A 115 -42.62 -7.19 -7.15
C THR A 115 -44.06 -7.72 -7.09
N ALA A 116 -44.40 -8.76 -7.89
CA ALA A 116 -45.77 -9.17 -8.13
C ALA A 116 -46.62 -9.38 -6.86
N LEU A 117 -46.04 -9.97 -5.81
CA LEU A 117 -46.74 -10.19 -4.55
C LEU A 117 -46.98 -8.88 -3.77
N LEU A 118 -45.95 -8.02 -3.76
CA LEU A 118 -46.01 -6.72 -3.09
C LEU A 118 -46.95 -5.74 -3.80
N ASP A 119 -46.96 -5.78 -5.15
CA ASP A 119 -47.91 -4.99 -5.92
C ASP A 119 -49.37 -5.36 -5.56
N ALA A 120 -49.70 -6.64 -5.46
CA ALA A 120 -50.97 -7.13 -5.03
C ALA A 120 -51.29 -6.73 -3.57
N GLU A 121 -50.31 -6.76 -2.69
CA GLU A 121 -50.47 -6.30 -1.29
C GLU A 121 -50.80 -4.79 -1.24
N VAL A 122 -50.02 -3.97 -1.96
CA VAL A 122 -50.28 -2.52 -2.06
C VAL A 122 -51.67 -2.24 -2.62
N ALA A 123 -52.09 -2.97 -3.68
CA ALA A 123 -53.43 -2.83 -4.24
C ALA A 123 -54.53 -3.16 -3.22
N THR A 124 -54.36 -4.22 -2.44
CA THR A 124 -55.28 -4.62 -1.34
C THR A 124 -55.36 -3.56 -0.27
N LYS A 125 -54.24 -3.01 0.20
CA LYS A 125 -54.20 -1.96 1.20
C LYS A 125 -54.83 -0.66 0.71
N LYS A 126 -54.63 -0.29 -0.56
CA LYS A 126 -55.31 0.86 -1.21
C LYS A 126 -56.83 0.67 -1.24
N ALA A 127 -57.31 -0.53 -1.58
CA ALA A 127 -58.74 -0.82 -1.55
C ALA A 127 -59.33 -0.69 -0.13
N THR A 128 -58.59 -1.17 0.89
CA THR A 128 -59.00 -1.01 2.29
C THR A 128 -59.07 0.47 2.71
N LEU A 129 -58.07 1.28 2.30
CA LEU A 129 -58.08 2.72 2.54
C LEU A 129 -59.30 3.38 1.91
N ALA A 130 -59.60 3.08 0.63
CA ALA A 130 -60.78 3.62 -0.06
C ALA A 130 -62.10 3.25 0.67
N GLN A 131 -62.20 2.03 1.21
CA GLN A 131 -63.34 1.61 2.03
C GLN A 131 -63.46 2.45 3.30
N LYS A 132 -62.35 2.71 3.99
CA LYS A 132 -62.34 3.53 5.24
C LYS A 132 -62.66 4.99 4.91
N ASP A 133 -62.16 5.53 3.82
CA ASP A 133 -62.50 6.86 3.38
C ASP A 133 -64.00 7.00 3.09
N ALA A 134 -64.63 6.05 2.40
CA ALA A 134 -66.07 6.04 2.18
C ALA A 134 -66.88 5.98 3.49
N GLN A 135 -66.41 5.20 4.45
CA GLN A 135 -67.04 5.15 5.80
C GLN A 135 -66.92 6.51 6.49
N LEU A 136 -65.76 7.15 6.49
CA LEU A 136 -65.56 8.48 7.07
C LEU A 136 -66.47 9.53 6.42
N VAL A 137 -66.63 9.51 5.09
CA VAL A 137 -67.57 10.42 4.39
C VAL A 137 -68.97 10.23 4.90
N ASN A 138 -69.46 8.98 5.05
CA ASN A 138 -70.80 8.69 5.58
C ASN A 138 -70.95 9.17 7.04
N ASP A 139 -69.98 8.93 7.92
CA ASP A 139 -70.04 9.29 9.32
C ASP A 139 -69.93 10.81 9.52
N ASN A 140 -69.10 11.50 8.71
CA ASN A 140 -69.06 12.96 8.71
C ASN A 140 -70.42 13.58 8.25
N ALA A 141 -71.00 13.03 7.17
CA ALA A 141 -72.32 13.49 6.72
C ALA A 141 -73.44 13.25 7.77
N ALA A 142 -73.36 12.14 8.55
CA ALA A 142 -74.27 11.87 9.65
C ALA A 142 -74.03 12.87 10.79
N LEU A 143 -72.76 13.19 11.13
CA LEU A 143 -72.46 14.19 12.16
C LEU A 143 -72.94 15.59 11.77
N GLU A 144 -72.72 16.01 10.50
CA GLU A 144 -73.17 17.29 9.97
C GLU A 144 -74.71 17.43 10.08
N ARG A 145 -75.51 16.37 9.76
CA ARG A 145 -76.92 16.32 9.98
C ARG A 145 -77.28 16.42 11.49
N GLY A 146 -76.49 15.71 12.35
CA GLY A 146 -76.61 15.75 13.78
C GLY A 146 -76.35 17.15 14.36
N ASP A 147 -75.35 17.88 13.83
CA ASP A 147 -75.09 19.27 14.21
C ASP A 147 -76.28 20.18 13.91
N SER A 148 -76.89 20.01 12.75
CA SER A 148 -78.05 20.75 12.31
C SER A 148 -79.27 20.45 13.23
N LEU A 149 -79.56 19.19 13.58
CA LEU A 149 -80.66 18.79 14.46
C LEU A 149 -80.43 19.25 15.89
N LYS A 150 -79.19 19.27 16.37
CA LYS A 150 -78.79 19.71 17.70
C LYS A 150 -79.02 21.22 17.86
N SER A 151 -78.72 22.01 16.88
CA SER A 151 -78.96 23.46 16.85
C SER A 151 -80.44 23.79 16.97
N MET A 152 -81.30 22.87 16.51
CA MET A 152 -82.78 22.98 16.60
C MET A 152 -83.36 22.29 17.82
N ASN A 153 -82.49 21.72 18.72
CA ASN A 153 -82.88 20.91 19.88
C ASN A 153 -83.75 19.66 19.53
N LEU A 154 -83.53 19.05 18.39
CA LEU A 154 -84.29 17.91 17.85
C LEU A 154 -83.56 16.56 18.03
N ILE A 155 -82.38 16.52 18.65
CA ILE A 155 -81.60 15.30 18.97
C ILE A 155 -81.13 15.31 20.42
N SER A 156 -81.05 14.14 21.06
CA SER A 156 -80.45 14.02 22.41
C SER A 156 -78.95 14.26 22.44
N GLN A 157 -78.39 14.71 23.56
CA GLN A 157 -76.96 14.86 23.74
C GLN A 157 -76.24 13.52 23.52
N ALA A 158 -76.77 12.43 24.02
CA ALA A 158 -76.21 11.09 23.90
C ALA A 158 -76.08 10.61 22.41
N ASP A 159 -77.15 10.87 21.66
CA ASP A 159 -77.13 10.50 20.21
C ASP A 159 -76.19 11.37 19.39
N TYR A 160 -76.08 12.66 19.71
CA TYR A 160 -75.11 13.55 19.11
C TYR A 160 -73.65 13.06 19.41
N ASP A 161 -73.39 12.72 20.72
CA ASP A 161 -72.09 12.24 21.11
C ASP A 161 -71.68 10.91 20.42
N LYS A 162 -72.67 10.04 20.11
CA LYS A 162 -72.48 8.84 19.31
C LYS A 162 -72.04 9.18 17.87
N LEU A 163 -72.67 10.11 17.21
CA LEU A 163 -72.31 10.53 15.83
C LEU A 163 -70.92 11.14 15.81
N LYS A 164 -70.58 11.98 16.75
CA LYS A 164 -69.29 12.59 16.93
C LYS A 164 -68.21 11.53 17.14
N SER A 165 -68.47 10.57 18.02
CA SER A 165 -67.54 9.47 18.27
C SER A 165 -67.35 8.58 17.08
N ALA A 166 -68.42 8.26 16.31
CA ALA A 166 -68.33 7.49 15.07
C ALA A 166 -67.44 8.18 14.03
N ALA A 167 -67.62 9.48 13.81
CA ALA A 167 -66.78 10.26 12.89
C ALA A 167 -65.30 10.29 13.31
N LEU A 168 -65.03 10.42 14.63
CA LEU A 168 -63.68 10.37 15.16
C LEU A 168 -63.02 8.98 14.99
N VAL A 169 -63.75 7.89 15.24
CA VAL A 169 -63.30 6.52 15.05
C VAL A 169 -63.00 6.25 13.56
N SER A 170 -63.91 6.65 12.67
CA SER A 170 -63.71 6.48 11.23
C SER A 170 -62.51 7.28 10.71
N ARG A 171 -62.30 8.49 11.24
CA ARG A 171 -61.11 9.28 10.93
C ARG A 171 -59.82 8.57 11.34
N ALA A 172 -59.78 8.06 12.59
CA ALA A 172 -58.66 7.28 13.08
C ALA A 172 -58.43 6.01 12.24
N GLY A 173 -59.52 5.39 11.75
CA GLY A 173 -59.46 4.23 10.87
C GLY A 173 -58.83 4.55 9.50
N VAL A 174 -59.13 5.74 8.93
CA VAL A 174 -58.48 6.22 7.68
C VAL A 174 -56.99 6.44 7.89
N GLU A 175 -56.59 7.12 8.95
CA GLU A 175 -55.17 7.35 9.24
C GLU A 175 -54.40 6.03 9.42
N SER A 176 -54.99 5.03 10.12
CA SER A 176 -54.39 3.70 10.23
C SER A 176 -54.24 3.01 8.90
N ALA A 177 -55.28 3.03 8.05
CA ALA A 177 -55.23 2.42 6.72
C ALA A 177 -54.21 3.10 5.78
N LYS A 178 -54.03 4.41 5.95
CA LYS A 178 -53.01 5.19 5.18
C LYS A 178 -51.60 4.74 5.57
N VAL A 179 -51.30 4.58 6.86
CA VAL A 179 -50.03 4.05 7.34
C VAL A 179 -49.77 2.64 6.81
N ASP A 180 -50.82 1.80 6.70
CA ASP A 180 -50.70 0.46 6.11
C ASP A 180 -50.30 0.53 4.63
N VAL A 181 -50.91 1.44 3.84
CA VAL A 181 -50.53 1.68 2.44
C VAL A 181 -49.09 2.17 2.32
N ASP A 182 -48.72 3.14 3.15
CA ASP A 182 -47.37 3.70 3.15
C ASP A 182 -46.31 2.61 3.46
N THR A 183 -46.59 1.76 4.47
CA THR A 183 -45.71 0.63 4.83
C THR A 183 -45.54 -0.37 3.70
N SER A 184 -46.64 -0.77 3.05
CA SER A 184 -46.59 -1.71 1.91
C SER A 184 -45.88 -1.10 0.70
N THR A 185 -46.07 0.19 0.47
CA THR A 185 -45.37 0.94 -0.61
C THR A 185 -43.87 1.05 -0.33
N LEU A 186 -43.47 1.24 0.92
CA LEU A 186 -42.07 1.26 1.34
C LEU A 186 -41.41 -0.12 1.11
N ARG A 187 -42.09 -1.22 1.48
CA ARG A 187 -41.60 -2.58 1.19
C ARG A 187 -41.42 -2.81 -0.31
N LEU A 188 -42.37 -2.33 -1.13
CA LEU A 188 -42.25 -2.39 -2.58
C LEU A 188 -41.06 -1.58 -3.09
N LYS A 189 -40.80 -0.41 -2.53
CA LYS A 189 -39.61 0.39 -2.87
C LYS A 189 -38.31 -0.35 -2.58
N PHE A 190 -38.23 -1.08 -1.47
CA PHE A 190 -37.05 -1.86 -1.07
C PHE A 190 -36.78 -3.09 -1.95
N THR A 191 -37.67 -3.44 -2.88
CA THR A 191 -37.38 -4.44 -3.91
C THR A 191 -36.35 -3.97 -4.94
N ASN A 192 -36.17 -2.66 -5.07
CA ASN A 192 -35.10 -2.06 -5.87
C ASN A 192 -33.90 -1.82 -4.96
N VAL A 193 -32.93 -2.71 -5.01
CA VAL A 193 -31.67 -2.55 -4.28
C VAL A 193 -30.81 -1.53 -5.01
N THR A 194 -30.52 -0.41 -4.37
CA THR A 194 -29.83 0.73 -4.96
C THR A 194 -28.44 0.93 -4.38
N ALA A 195 -27.54 1.57 -5.12
CA ALA A 195 -26.24 1.97 -4.63
C ALA A 195 -26.39 3.06 -3.53
N PRO A 196 -25.79 2.87 -2.35
CA PRO A 196 -25.84 3.86 -1.27
C PRO A 196 -24.95 5.07 -1.53
N ASP A 197 -23.93 4.92 -2.39
CA ASP A 197 -22.96 5.96 -2.75
C ASP A 197 -22.40 5.72 -4.16
N ASP A 198 -21.64 6.69 -4.68
CA ASP A 198 -20.86 6.52 -5.89
C ASP A 198 -19.69 5.54 -5.65
N GLY A 199 -19.31 4.78 -6.69
CA GLY A 199 -18.17 3.86 -6.56
C GLY A 199 -18.10 2.79 -7.61
N VAL A 200 -17.28 1.78 -7.36
CA VAL A 200 -17.01 0.63 -8.24
C VAL A 200 -17.44 -0.66 -7.56
N ILE A 201 -18.14 -1.52 -8.28
CA ILE A 201 -18.54 -2.85 -7.78
C ILE A 201 -17.30 -3.75 -7.72
N THR A 202 -16.95 -4.23 -6.52
CA THR A 202 -15.77 -5.08 -6.30
C THR A 202 -16.10 -6.57 -6.18
N ALA A 203 -17.34 -6.90 -5.79
CA ALA A 203 -17.80 -8.29 -5.72
C ALA A 203 -19.30 -8.40 -6.01
N ARG A 204 -19.69 -9.53 -6.61
CA ARG A 204 -21.09 -9.90 -6.89
C ARG A 204 -21.30 -11.35 -6.46
N THR A 205 -22.14 -11.54 -5.46
CA THR A 205 -22.52 -12.88 -4.94
C THR A 205 -23.93 -13.27 -5.39
N VAL A 206 -24.74 -12.28 -5.81
CA VAL A 206 -26.12 -12.46 -6.22
C VAL A 206 -26.24 -12.99 -7.65
N THR A 207 -27.21 -13.87 -7.87
CA THR A 207 -27.57 -14.40 -9.19
C THR A 207 -29.06 -14.25 -9.46
N VAL A 208 -29.43 -14.08 -10.74
CA VAL A 208 -30.83 -14.02 -11.17
C VAL A 208 -31.51 -15.36 -10.83
N GLY A 209 -32.72 -15.28 -10.30
CA GLY A 209 -33.51 -16.44 -9.89
C GLY A 209 -33.29 -16.88 -8.43
N GLN A 210 -32.26 -16.41 -7.75
CA GLN A 210 -32.00 -16.64 -6.32
C GLN A 210 -33.11 -15.99 -5.46
N ILE A 211 -33.41 -16.58 -4.31
CA ILE A 211 -34.28 -15.95 -3.30
C ILE A 211 -33.42 -15.02 -2.44
N ALA A 212 -33.77 -13.75 -2.43
CA ALA A 212 -33.12 -12.73 -1.60
C ALA A 212 -33.41 -12.97 -0.13
N GLN A 213 -32.41 -12.81 0.73
CA GLN A 213 -32.55 -12.79 2.18
C GLN A 213 -32.16 -11.41 2.71
N ALA A 214 -33.00 -10.81 3.52
CA ALA A 214 -32.71 -9.50 4.11
C ALA A 214 -31.37 -9.53 4.87
N GLY A 215 -30.52 -8.53 4.61
CA GLY A 215 -29.19 -8.41 5.24
C GLY A 215 -28.08 -9.29 4.64
N SER A 216 -28.38 -10.20 3.70
CA SER A 216 -27.35 -10.99 3.04
C SER A 216 -26.63 -10.17 1.97
N GLU A 217 -25.30 -10.26 1.94
CA GLU A 217 -24.47 -9.58 0.93
C GLU A 217 -24.87 -10.02 -0.48
N MET A 218 -25.21 -9.07 -1.34
CA MET A 218 -25.45 -9.27 -2.77
C MET A 218 -24.32 -8.71 -3.62
N LEU A 219 -23.85 -7.53 -3.25
CA LEU A 219 -22.82 -6.79 -3.96
C LEU A 219 -21.89 -6.13 -2.94
N ARG A 220 -20.68 -5.84 -3.37
CA ARG A 220 -19.73 -5.04 -2.59
C ARG A 220 -19.28 -3.85 -3.43
N LEU A 221 -19.28 -2.68 -2.82
CA LEU A 221 -18.98 -1.41 -3.47
C LEU A 221 -17.72 -0.79 -2.84
N LEU A 222 -16.74 -0.47 -3.67
CA LEU A 222 -15.64 0.42 -3.30
C LEU A 222 -16.12 1.86 -3.41
N ARG A 223 -16.31 2.50 -2.28
CA ARG A 223 -16.84 3.86 -2.20
C ARG A 223 -15.90 4.87 -2.86
N ASN A 224 -16.43 5.67 -3.80
CA ASN A 224 -15.72 6.70 -4.56
C ASN A 224 -14.46 6.20 -5.30
N GLY A 225 -14.29 4.90 -5.54
CA GLY A 225 -13.04 4.37 -6.10
C GLY A 225 -11.80 4.58 -5.22
N ARG A 226 -11.97 5.11 -4.00
CA ARG A 226 -10.86 5.53 -3.14
C ARG A 226 -10.15 4.35 -2.50
N ILE A 227 -8.84 4.33 -2.66
CA ILE A 227 -7.94 3.33 -2.08
C ILE A 227 -6.97 4.01 -1.11
N GLU A 228 -6.45 3.24 -0.18
CA GLU A 228 -5.43 3.67 0.75
C GLU A 228 -4.37 2.57 0.89
N TRP A 229 -3.15 2.96 1.14
CA TRP A 229 -2.13 2.03 1.56
C TRP A 229 -2.06 1.98 3.09
N ARG A 230 -2.03 0.77 3.63
CA ARG A 230 -1.87 0.52 5.06
C ARG A 230 -0.50 -0.07 5.31
N GLY A 231 0.39 0.74 5.89
CA GLY A 231 1.72 0.32 6.28
C GLY A 231 1.76 -0.13 7.73
N GLU A 232 2.57 -1.14 8.02
CA GLU A 232 2.81 -1.65 9.36
C GLU A 232 4.16 -1.14 9.88
N ALA A 233 4.12 -0.06 10.64
CA ALA A 233 5.30 0.57 11.19
C ALA A 233 5.68 -0.04 12.55
N PRO A 234 6.96 -0.44 12.78
CA PRO A 234 7.43 -0.84 14.10
C PRO A 234 7.25 0.28 15.13
N GLU A 235 6.92 -0.08 16.39
CA GLU A 235 6.70 0.86 17.49
C GLU A 235 7.83 1.88 17.61
N ALA A 236 9.09 1.45 17.46
CA ALA A 236 10.26 2.32 17.56
C ALA A 236 10.31 3.43 16.51
N ARG A 237 9.60 3.28 15.39
CA ARG A 237 9.56 4.25 14.29
C ARG A 237 8.32 5.12 14.28
N LEU A 238 7.28 4.76 15.03
CA LEU A 238 6.01 5.50 15.03
C LEU A 238 6.16 6.95 15.49
N ALA A 239 7.08 7.24 16.39
CA ALA A 239 7.34 8.60 16.88
C ALA A 239 7.89 9.55 15.79
N GLU A 240 8.49 8.98 14.73
CA GLU A 240 9.07 9.73 13.62
C GLU A 240 8.02 10.03 12.53
N LEU A 241 6.85 9.37 12.60
CA LEU A 241 5.81 9.43 11.58
C LEU A 241 4.70 10.41 11.97
N GLN A 242 4.37 11.31 11.05
CA GLN A 242 3.34 12.35 11.27
C GLN A 242 2.40 12.46 10.07
N PRO A 243 1.13 12.85 10.29
CA PRO A 243 0.24 13.19 9.19
C PRO A 243 0.82 14.26 8.29
N GLY A 244 0.63 14.12 6.98
CA GLY A 244 1.14 15.04 5.96
C GLY A 244 2.50 14.68 5.38
N GLN A 245 3.25 13.75 5.98
CA GLN A 245 4.52 13.28 5.40
C GLN A 245 4.30 12.63 4.06
N HIS A 246 5.24 12.85 3.14
CA HIS A 246 5.26 12.23 1.82
C HIS A 246 5.67 10.76 1.90
N VAL A 247 5.02 9.95 1.11
CA VAL A 247 5.27 8.50 1.03
C VAL A 247 5.40 8.10 -0.42
N SER A 248 6.51 7.50 -0.77
CA SER A 248 6.74 6.88 -2.08
C SER A 248 6.44 5.39 -2.00
N ILE A 249 5.38 4.95 -2.67
CA ILE A 249 4.89 3.56 -2.58
C ILE A 249 5.28 2.82 -3.84
N SER A 250 6.08 1.76 -3.66
CA SER A 250 6.56 0.89 -4.72
C SER A 250 5.81 -0.44 -4.71
N THR A 251 5.20 -0.78 -5.83
CA THR A 251 4.50 -2.06 -6.05
C THR A 251 5.46 -3.13 -6.59
N ALA A 252 5.05 -4.39 -6.54
CA ALA A 252 5.89 -5.52 -6.94
C ALA A 252 6.32 -5.48 -8.42
N ASP A 253 5.59 -4.78 -9.28
CA ASP A 253 5.91 -4.55 -10.70
C ASP A 253 6.90 -3.38 -10.91
N GLY A 254 7.39 -2.76 -9.82
CA GLY A 254 8.33 -1.64 -9.87
C GLY A 254 7.68 -0.27 -10.14
N ALA A 255 6.36 -0.19 -10.21
CA ALA A 255 5.69 1.10 -10.34
C ALA A 255 5.72 1.86 -9.01
N VAL A 256 5.93 3.17 -9.08
CA VAL A 256 6.01 4.06 -7.91
C VAL A 256 4.83 5.02 -7.92
N PHE A 257 4.18 5.15 -6.78
CA PHE A 257 3.04 6.02 -6.55
C PHE A 257 3.30 6.91 -5.34
N ASN A 258 2.98 8.17 -5.46
CA ASN A 258 3.17 9.13 -4.38
C ASN A 258 1.88 9.29 -3.59
N GLY A 259 2.00 9.24 -2.28
CA GLY A 259 0.91 9.46 -1.34
C GLY A 259 1.34 10.34 -0.17
N SER A 260 0.43 10.56 0.75
CA SER A 260 0.71 11.26 2.00
C SER A 260 0.08 10.54 3.18
N ILE A 261 0.77 10.53 4.33
CA ILE A 261 0.21 9.98 5.56
C ILE A 261 -1.01 10.81 5.94
N ARG A 262 -2.17 10.16 5.96
CA ARG A 262 -3.41 10.76 6.45
C ARG A 262 -3.52 10.63 7.98
N VAL A 263 -3.22 9.44 8.49
CA VAL A 263 -3.35 9.12 9.90
C VAL A 263 -2.31 8.08 10.31
N VAL A 264 -1.71 8.29 11.46
CA VAL A 264 -0.99 7.25 12.21
C VAL A 264 -1.96 6.72 13.26
N ALA A 265 -2.22 5.40 13.26
CA ALA A 265 -3.18 4.80 14.20
C ALA A 265 -2.76 5.06 15.65
N PRO A 266 -3.71 5.39 16.54
CA PRO A 266 -3.40 5.65 17.95
C PRO A 266 -3.14 4.35 18.74
N THR A 267 -3.29 3.20 18.10
CA THR A 267 -3.16 1.87 18.73
C THR A 267 -2.03 1.07 18.12
N ILE A 268 -1.33 0.32 18.96
CA ILE A 268 -0.31 -0.64 18.57
C ILE A 268 -0.90 -2.05 18.66
N GLN A 269 -0.65 -2.86 17.65
CA GLN A 269 -1.04 -4.26 17.65
C GLN A 269 -0.10 -5.05 18.56
N ALA A 270 -0.62 -5.59 19.66
CA ALA A 270 0.18 -6.26 20.69
C ALA A 270 0.94 -7.50 20.19
N GLY A 271 0.41 -8.18 19.15
CA GLY A 271 1.00 -9.43 18.62
C GLY A 271 2.34 -9.23 17.91
N ASN A 272 2.47 -8.17 17.13
CA ASN A 272 3.66 -7.88 16.31
C ASN A 272 4.36 -6.55 16.68
N ARG A 273 3.83 -5.80 17.64
CA ARG A 273 4.32 -4.48 18.08
C ARG A 273 4.44 -3.48 16.93
N THR A 274 3.47 -3.49 16.04
CA THR A 274 3.38 -2.54 14.94
C THR A 274 2.18 -1.62 15.11
N GLY A 275 2.32 -0.38 14.66
CA GLY A 275 1.22 0.55 14.48
C GLY A 275 0.87 0.67 13.00
N LEU A 276 -0.41 0.86 12.70
CA LEU A 276 -0.86 1.08 11.34
C LEU A 276 -0.70 2.55 10.95
N ILE A 277 -0.22 2.77 9.75
CA ILE A 277 -0.25 4.07 9.08
C ILE A 277 -1.17 3.98 7.87
N TYR A 278 -1.98 5.00 7.69
CA TYR A 278 -2.91 5.12 6.58
C TYR A 278 -2.44 6.21 5.64
N VAL A 279 -2.17 5.84 4.41
CA VAL A 279 -1.67 6.73 3.37
C VAL A 279 -2.71 6.85 2.28
N ASP A 280 -3.12 8.06 1.99
CA ASP A 280 -4.01 8.33 0.86
C ASP A 280 -3.24 8.21 -0.45
N LEU A 281 -3.82 7.48 -1.39
CA LEU A 281 -3.28 7.28 -2.72
C LEU A 281 -4.15 7.98 -3.75
N PRO A 282 -3.56 8.45 -4.87
CA PRO A 282 -4.33 8.94 -5.99
C PRO A 282 -5.12 7.78 -6.62
N GLU A 283 -6.27 8.12 -7.19
CA GLU A 283 -7.04 7.18 -8.00
C GLU A 283 -6.19 6.71 -9.19
N ASN A 284 -6.00 5.40 -9.32
CA ASN A 284 -5.21 4.81 -10.39
C ASN A 284 -5.67 3.38 -10.67
N GLU A 285 -5.98 3.10 -11.92
CA GLU A 285 -6.46 1.78 -12.37
C GLU A 285 -5.45 0.63 -12.17
N ARG A 286 -4.16 0.95 -12.02
CA ARG A 286 -3.12 -0.05 -11.76
C ARG A 286 -3.08 -0.49 -10.29
N LEU A 287 -3.64 0.31 -9.39
CA LEU A 287 -3.67 0.01 -7.97
C LEU A 287 -4.97 -0.72 -7.63
N ARG A 288 -4.85 -1.89 -7.03
CA ARG A 288 -6.00 -2.72 -6.64
C ARG A 288 -5.92 -3.07 -5.15
N PRO A 289 -7.03 -3.03 -4.43
CA PRO A 289 -7.09 -3.59 -3.08
C PRO A 289 -6.56 -5.03 -3.04
N GLY A 290 -5.77 -5.34 -2.02
CA GLY A 290 -5.11 -6.63 -1.86
C GLY A 290 -3.66 -6.66 -2.38
N MET A 291 -3.19 -5.68 -3.15
CA MET A 291 -1.80 -5.61 -3.60
C MET A 291 -0.88 -5.31 -2.41
N PHE A 292 0.24 -6.03 -2.35
CA PHE A 292 1.35 -5.70 -1.47
C PHE A 292 2.17 -4.56 -2.07
N ALA A 293 2.60 -3.64 -1.22
CA ALA A 293 3.44 -2.54 -1.63
C ALA A 293 4.36 -2.10 -0.49
N ARG A 294 5.54 -1.61 -0.85
CA ARG A 294 6.53 -1.06 0.05
C ARG A 294 6.43 0.46 0.02
N GLY A 295 6.42 1.10 1.17
CA GLY A 295 6.41 2.56 1.31
C GLY A 295 7.73 3.07 1.87
N ASP A 296 8.33 4.05 1.20
CA ASP A 296 9.46 4.81 1.69
C ASP A 296 8.94 6.18 2.14
N ILE A 297 9.08 6.48 3.43
CA ILE A 297 8.50 7.66 4.09
C ILE A 297 9.62 8.62 4.43
N GLY A 298 9.54 9.84 3.92
CA GLY A 298 10.45 10.90 4.32
C GLY A 298 10.21 11.34 5.76
N ILE A 299 11.24 11.21 6.61
CA ILE A 299 11.14 11.54 8.04
C ILE A 299 11.87 12.83 8.41
N SER A 300 12.97 13.13 7.75
CA SER A 300 13.76 14.32 8.01
C SER A 300 14.71 14.60 6.85
N HIS A 301 15.18 15.84 6.77
CA HIS A 301 16.27 16.25 5.93
C HIS A 301 17.52 16.45 6.79
N ALA A 302 18.66 15.97 6.33
CA ALA A 302 19.93 16.14 7.02
C ALA A 302 21.01 16.50 6.01
N MET A 303 21.85 17.46 6.37
CA MET A 303 23.05 17.74 5.59
C MET A 303 24.03 16.58 5.79
N ALA A 304 24.28 15.86 4.72
CA ALA A 304 25.27 14.78 4.70
C ALA A 304 26.38 15.13 3.69
N PHE A 305 27.58 14.71 4.00
CA PHE A 305 28.66 14.80 3.02
C PHE A 305 28.59 13.62 2.08
N THR A 306 28.63 13.88 0.78
CA THR A 306 28.54 12.86 -0.24
C THR A 306 29.74 12.89 -1.17
N VAL A 307 30.05 11.72 -1.74
CA VAL A 307 31.03 11.55 -2.82
C VAL A 307 30.43 10.66 -3.91
N PRO A 308 30.86 10.76 -5.16
CA PRO A 308 30.40 9.83 -6.20
C PRO A 308 30.63 8.39 -5.79
N LEU A 309 29.65 7.52 -6.00
CA LEU A 309 29.71 6.08 -5.63
C LEU A 309 30.97 5.39 -6.15
N GLN A 310 31.44 5.77 -7.34
CA GLN A 310 32.65 5.26 -7.97
C GLN A 310 33.97 5.69 -7.30
N SER A 311 33.92 6.67 -6.38
CA SER A 311 35.07 7.11 -5.56
C SER A 311 35.38 6.16 -4.45
N VAL A 312 34.44 5.30 -4.06
CA VAL A 312 34.58 4.39 -2.93
C VAL A 312 35.04 3.03 -3.44
N VAL A 313 36.15 2.56 -2.88
CA VAL A 313 36.73 1.25 -3.18
C VAL A 313 36.60 0.37 -1.96
N SER A 314 35.96 -0.79 -2.11
CA SER A 314 35.86 -1.79 -1.04
C SER A 314 37.04 -2.76 -1.09
N ALA A 315 37.76 -2.89 0.02
CA ALA A 315 38.84 -3.85 0.18
C ALA A 315 38.86 -4.39 1.61
N ASP A 316 39.08 -5.67 1.78
CA ASP A 316 39.20 -6.35 3.09
C ASP A 316 38.00 -6.09 4.05
N GLY A 317 36.81 -5.89 3.48
CA GLY A 317 35.59 -5.62 4.27
C GLY A 317 35.45 -4.17 4.74
N TYR A 318 36.30 -3.26 4.28
CA TYR A 318 36.24 -1.83 4.57
C TYR A 318 36.08 -1.00 3.32
N SER A 319 35.54 0.21 3.50
CA SER A 319 35.45 1.20 2.43
C SER A 319 36.60 2.20 2.51
N TYR A 320 37.17 2.51 1.36
CA TYR A 320 38.29 3.44 1.21
C TYR A 320 37.99 4.43 0.11
N VAL A 321 38.54 5.64 0.25
CA VAL A 321 38.62 6.65 -0.79
C VAL A 321 40.08 7.08 -0.98
N PHE A 322 40.40 7.62 -2.13
CA PHE A 322 41.70 8.18 -2.39
C PHE A 322 41.60 9.72 -2.36
N VAL A 323 42.19 10.32 -1.32
CA VAL A 323 42.22 11.78 -1.16
C VAL A 323 43.40 12.34 -1.96
N LEU A 324 43.12 13.35 -2.78
CA LEU A 324 44.10 14.02 -3.61
C LEU A 324 44.88 15.06 -2.78
N LYS A 325 46.21 14.94 -2.75
CA LYS A 325 47.12 15.89 -2.13
C LYS A 325 47.57 16.96 -3.10
N HIS A 326 48.10 18.08 -2.56
CA HIS A 326 48.61 19.19 -3.39
C HIS A 326 49.74 18.87 -4.36
N ASP A 327 50.41 17.73 -4.11
CA ASP A 327 51.52 17.23 -4.96
C ASP A 327 51.07 16.23 -6.03
N ASN A 328 49.73 16.15 -6.27
CA ASN A 328 49.08 15.19 -7.15
C ASN A 328 49.31 13.72 -6.77
N ARG A 329 49.66 13.45 -5.53
CA ARG A 329 49.63 12.10 -4.94
C ARG A 329 48.32 11.80 -4.28
N VAL A 330 47.97 10.54 -4.28
CA VAL A 330 46.75 10.07 -3.60
C VAL A 330 47.09 9.38 -2.29
N GLU A 331 46.32 9.69 -1.27
CA GLU A 331 46.36 9.01 0.03
C GLU A 331 45.13 8.12 0.20
N ARG A 332 45.34 6.83 0.42
CA ARG A 332 44.23 5.91 0.70
C ARG A 332 43.73 6.13 2.11
N ARG A 333 42.51 6.61 2.25
CA ARG A 333 41.88 6.89 3.54
C ARG A 333 40.68 6.00 3.75
N ARG A 334 40.60 5.36 4.91
CA ARG A 334 39.44 4.57 5.31
C ARG A 334 38.28 5.49 5.64
N VAL A 335 37.08 5.14 5.15
CA VAL A 335 35.85 5.90 5.38
C VAL A 335 34.74 5.00 5.89
N GLU A 336 33.82 5.60 6.64
CA GLU A 336 32.55 4.99 6.98
C GLU A 336 31.49 5.55 6.03
N THR A 337 30.81 4.66 5.31
CA THR A 337 29.80 5.04 4.32
C THR A 337 28.39 4.82 4.84
N GLY A 338 27.48 5.73 4.50
CA GLY A 338 26.06 5.66 4.81
C GLY A 338 25.22 5.22 3.61
N GLY A 339 24.05 5.85 3.43
CA GLY A 339 23.12 5.58 2.34
C GLY A 339 23.68 5.96 0.96
N VAL A 340 23.16 5.32 -0.07
CA VAL A 340 23.40 5.69 -1.47
C VAL A 340 22.17 6.45 -1.97
N HIS A 341 22.41 7.64 -2.50
CA HIS A 341 21.39 8.53 -3.06
C HIS A 341 21.78 8.85 -4.50
N ASP A 342 20.93 8.45 -5.43
CA ASP A 342 21.20 8.56 -6.89
C ASP A 342 22.52 7.90 -7.29
N SER A 343 23.55 8.71 -7.59
CA SER A 343 24.90 8.23 -7.96
C SER A 343 25.95 8.61 -6.91
N GLU A 344 25.53 9.10 -5.76
CA GLU A 344 26.41 9.52 -4.65
C GLU A 344 26.22 8.63 -3.42
N ILE A 345 27.26 8.49 -2.62
CA ILE A 345 27.25 7.75 -1.36
C ILE A 345 27.61 8.69 -0.21
N GLU A 346 26.85 8.62 0.85
CA GLU A 346 27.10 9.37 2.08
C GLU A 346 28.38 8.87 2.75
N VAL A 347 29.22 9.83 3.21
CA VAL A 347 30.41 9.56 4.04
C VAL A 347 30.19 10.18 5.40
N SER A 348 30.05 9.33 6.42
CA SER A 348 29.79 9.75 7.79
C SER A 348 31.07 10.02 8.58
N ASN A 349 32.20 9.42 8.19
CA ASN A 349 33.47 9.59 8.89
C ASN A 349 34.65 9.32 7.97
N GLY A 350 35.81 9.95 8.23
CA GLY A 350 37.07 9.73 7.52
C GLY A 350 37.45 10.80 6.50
N LEU A 351 36.58 11.77 6.22
CA LEU A 351 36.89 12.91 5.36
C LEU A 351 36.60 14.23 6.07
N GLU A 352 37.29 15.28 5.68
CA GLU A 352 37.10 16.65 6.14
C GLU A 352 36.45 17.51 5.05
N ALA A 353 35.69 18.52 5.46
CA ALA A 353 35.05 19.43 4.51
C ALA A 353 36.12 20.11 3.60
N GLY A 354 35.94 19.98 2.29
CA GLY A 354 36.88 20.50 1.30
C GLY A 354 37.94 19.50 0.84
N ASP A 355 37.94 18.26 1.36
CA ASP A 355 38.78 17.21 0.83
C ASP A 355 38.40 16.94 -0.65
N MET A 356 39.40 16.83 -1.49
CA MET A 356 39.25 16.40 -2.89
C MET A 356 39.50 14.90 -2.98
N VAL A 357 38.54 14.16 -3.47
CA VAL A 357 38.67 12.70 -3.64
C VAL A 357 38.72 12.33 -5.13
N VAL A 358 39.36 11.21 -5.40
CA VAL A 358 39.37 10.67 -6.76
C VAL A 358 37.97 10.11 -7.09
N GLY A 359 37.36 10.59 -8.16
CA GLY A 359 36.09 10.12 -8.71
C GLY A 359 36.27 8.84 -9.53
N LYS A 360 36.41 9.00 -10.85
CA LYS A 360 36.69 7.88 -11.77
C LYS A 360 38.13 7.44 -11.69
N GLY A 361 38.37 6.12 -11.70
CA GLY A 361 39.70 5.53 -11.68
C GLY A 361 40.21 5.11 -10.30
N ALA A 362 39.46 5.35 -9.24
CA ALA A 362 39.84 5.03 -7.84
C ALA A 362 40.22 3.55 -7.67
N GLY A 363 39.53 2.62 -8.31
CA GLY A 363 39.77 1.18 -8.18
C GLY A 363 41.13 0.67 -8.73
N PHE A 364 41.89 1.50 -9.47
CA PHE A 364 43.19 1.15 -10.04
C PHE A 364 44.35 1.76 -9.25
N LEU A 365 44.07 2.54 -8.23
CA LEU A 365 45.10 3.28 -7.49
C LEU A 365 45.60 2.49 -6.26
N LYS A 366 46.86 2.78 -5.94
CA LYS A 366 47.49 2.39 -4.67
C LYS A 366 47.82 3.62 -3.86
N ASP A 367 48.05 3.41 -2.58
CA ASP A 367 48.46 4.48 -1.67
C ASP A 367 49.78 5.09 -2.13
N GLY A 368 49.83 6.41 -2.22
CA GLY A 368 51.02 7.16 -2.68
C GLY A 368 51.17 7.31 -4.18
N ASP A 369 50.31 6.77 -5.03
CA ASP A 369 50.41 6.88 -6.48
C ASP A 369 50.33 8.35 -6.92
N LEU A 370 51.12 8.69 -7.97
CA LEU A 370 51.06 9.98 -8.63
C LEU A 370 49.99 9.91 -9.73
N VAL A 371 49.09 10.88 -9.73
CA VAL A 371 47.96 10.93 -10.69
C VAL A 371 47.94 12.21 -11.50
N ASN A 372 47.38 12.13 -12.68
CA ASN A 372 47.07 13.29 -13.50
C ASN A 372 45.55 13.59 -13.37
N VAL A 373 45.23 14.76 -12.83
CA VAL A 373 43.85 15.14 -12.60
C VAL A 373 43.27 15.73 -13.87
N SER A 374 42.26 15.08 -14.43
CA SER A 374 41.44 15.61 -15.52
C SER A 374 40.24 16.32 -14.93
N SER A 375 40.04 17.59 -15.25
CA SER A 375 38.81 18.29 -14.95
C SER A 375 37.72 17.78 -15.90
N GLU A 376 36.76 16.96 -15.45
CA GLU A 376 35.52 16.81 -16.20
C GLU A 376 34.76 18.15 -16.06
N ALA A 377 34.76 18.92 -17.14
CA ALA A 377 33.77 19.96 -17.32
C ALA A 377 32.41 19.27 -17.40
N GLY A 378 31.50 19.68 -16.52
CA GLY A 378 30.17 19.07 -16.39
C GLY A 378 29.45 18.98 -17.74
N SER A 379 28.85 17.84 -17.97
CA SER A 379 27.83 17.62 -18.99
C SER A 379 26.50 17.44 -18.29
#